data_defaed6c81230d59c9dcbdcbf945b35b
#
_entry.id   defaed6c81230d59c9dcbdcbf945b35b
#
_cell.length_a   1.000
_cell.length_b   1.000
_cell.length_c   1.000
_cell.angle_alpha   90.00
_cell.angle_beta   90.00
_cell.angle_gamma   90.00
#
_symmetry.space_group_name_H-M   'P 1'
#
loop_
_entity.id
_entity.type
_entity.pdbx_description
1 polymer ?
#
loop_
_entity_poly.entity_id
_entity_poly.type
_entity_poly.pdbx_seq_one_letter_code
_entity_poly.pdbx_strand_id
1 'polypeptide(L)'
;VGNKFRDIPEYQKIGDVIALDDEAAVKIPSALVMAVTNKGFIISDDQQSGAIFVEDTEKVAVGDKVCVWGTKSSDGAKLPIISCAEKSDDPNREGDKVEVLSSGATVTYPTPTDLTEQIDTYTSAERSYVTVTGFFNGSTVSVADDAKYSVSALDIPEEMGLAKLNGHNITVSGYYAGLAE
;
A
#
# COMPACT_ATOMS: atom_id res chain seq x y z
N VAL A 1 -23.60 29.80 -4.78
CA VAL A 1 -22.71 29.63 -3.66
C VAL A 1 -22.33 28.15 -3.59
N GLY A 2 -21.09 27.84 -3.89
CA GLY A 2 -20.60 26.46 -3.83
C GLY A 2 -20.64 25.93 -2.39
N ASN A 3 -20.86 24.64 -2.24
CA ASN A 3 -20.74 23.98 -0.95
C ASN A 3 -19.30 24.12 -0.44
N LYS A 4 -19.17 24.59 0.79
CA LYS A 4 -17.85 24.73 1.44
C LYS A 4 -17.22 23.38 1.76
N PHE A 5 -18.04 22.37 1.98
CA PHE A 5 -17.61 21.02 2.34
C PHE A 5 -18.22 20.02 1.38
N ARG A 6 -17.42 19.02 1.00
CA ARG A 6 -17.92 17.88 0.24
C ARG A 6 -18.61 16.93 1.20
N ASP A 7 -19.75 16.39 0.77
CA ASP A 7 -20.38 15.25 1.46
C ASP A 7 -19.63 13.99 1.01
N ILE A 8 -18.66 13.56 1.83
CA ILE A 8 -17.78 12.44 1.51
C ILE A 8 -18.23 11.22 2.30
N PRO A 9 -18.63 10.11 1.63
CA PRO A 9 -18.98 8.89 2.33
C PRO A 9 -17.84 8.34 3.16
N GLU A 10 -18.16 7.84 4.35
CA GLU A 10 -17.21 7.22 5.27
C GLU A 10 -17.23 5.69 5.11
N TYR A 11 -16.06 5.08 5.17
CA TYR A 11 -15.88 3.63 5.07
C TYR A 11 -15.03 3.13 6.23
N GLN A 12 -15.56 2.14 6.95
CA GLN A 12 -14.86 1.50 8.07
C GLN A 12 -13.99 0.32 7.62
N LYS A 13 -14.35 -0.30 6.49
CA LYS A 13 -13.64 -1.47 5.96
C LYS A 13 -12.95 -1.11 4.65
N ILE A 14 -11.68 -1.47 4.57
CA ILE A 14 -10.90 -1.25 3.35
C ILE A 14 -11.46 -2.07 2.19
N GLY A 15 -11.98 -3.27 2.44
CA GLY A 15 -12.63 -4.08 1.41
C GLY A 15 -13.79 -3.36 0.70
N ASP A 16 -14.54 -2.55 1.42
CA ASP A 16 -15.64 -1.77 0.83
C ASP A 16 -15.12 -0.65 -0.07
N VAL A 17 -13.97 -0.05 0.28
CA VAL A 17 -13.31 0.96 -0.56
C VAL A 17 -12.76 0.33 -1.85
N ILE A 18 -12.15 -0.84 -1.75
CA ILE A 18 -11.61 -1.56 -2.91
C ILE A 18 -12.72 -1.87 -3.93
N ALA A 19 -13.93 -2.14 -3.47
CA ALA A 19 -15.07 -2.45 -4.32
C ALA A 19 -15.69 -1.24 -5.03
N LEU A 20 -15.27 -0.01 -4.68
CA LEU A 20 -15.79 1.20 -5.32
C LEU A 20 -15.25 1.35 -6.74
N ASP A 21 -16.03 2.01 -7.57
CA ASP A 21 -15.57 2.48 -8.87
C ASP A 21 -14.49 3.56 -8.70
N ASP A 22 -13.62 3.68 -9.69
CA ASP A 22 -12.64 4.75 -9.73
C ASP A 22 -13.36 6.12 -9.76
N GLU A 23 -12.70 7.13 -9.27
CA GLU A 23 -13.19 8.51 -9.07
C GLU A 23 -14.16 8.68 -7.89
N ALA A 24 -14.47 7.64 -7.14
CA ALA A 24 -15.30 7.78 -5.93
C ALA A 24 -14.53 8.53 -4.82
N ALA A 25 -15.18 9.54 -4.25
CA ALA A 25 -14.66 10.23 -3.08
C ALA A 25 -14.79 9.34 -1.84
N VAL A 26 -13.74 9.26 -1.03
CA VAL A 26 -13.70 8.40 0.14
C VAL A 26 -13.14 9.11 1.36
N LYS A 27 -13.69 8.76 2.52
CA LYS A 27 -13.14 9.09 3.83
C LYS A 27 -13.00 7.80 4.64
N ILE A 28 -11.80 7.54 5.11
CA ILE A 28 -11.54 6.42 6.02
C ILE A 28 -11.20 7.03 7.37
N PRO A 29 -12.12 6.95 8.36
CA PRO A 29 -11.92 7.64 9.65
C PRO A 29 -10.75 7.10 10.45
N SER A 30 -10.45 5.82 10.33
CA SER A 30 -9.33 5.21 11.04
C SER A 30 -8.85 3.96 10.28
N ALA A 31 -7.58 3.92 10.00
CA ALA A 31 -6.92 2.75 9.40
C ALA A 31 -5.51 2.62 9.95
N LEU A 32 -4.97 1.41 9.89
CA LEU A 32 -3.63 1.10 10.38
C LEU A 32 -2.64 1.09 9.22
N VAL A 33 -1.52 1.80 9.37
CA VAL A 33 -0.42 1.78 8.41
C VAL A 33 0.35 0.48 8.55
N MET A 34 0.36 -0.31 7.47
CA MET A 34 0.95 -1.64 7.42
C MET A 34 2.33 -1.65 6.75
N ALA A 35 2.57 -0.75 5.80
CA ALA A 35 3.82 -0.64 5.08
C ALA A 35 4.00 0.80 4.58
N VAL A 36 5.24 1.24 4.43
CA VAL A 36 5.58 2.59 3.99
C VAL A 36 6.57 2.53 2.84
N THR A 37 6.34 3.37 1.83
CA THR A 37 7.25 3.58 0.70
C THR A 37 7.57 5.06 0.55
N ASN A 38 8.46 5.41 -0.40
CA ASN A 38 8.77 6.80 -0.71
C ASN A 38 7.62 7.56 -1.39
N LYS A 39 6.60 6.87 -1.90
CA LYS A 39 5.49 7.46 -2.65
C LYS A 39 4.15 7.39 -1.92
N GLY A 40 4.09 6.67 -0.83
CA GLY A 40 2.88 6.49 -0.07
C GLY A 40 2.98 5.33 0.90
N PHE A 41 1.84 4.78 1.27
CA PHE A 41 1.78 3.73 2.28
C PHE A 41 0.58 2.81 2.08
N ILE A 42 0.68 1.61 2.63
CA ILE A 42 -0.42 0.64 2.65
C ILE A 42 -1.18 0.77 3.97
N ILE A 43 -2.49 0.80 3.89
CA ILE A 43 -3.38 0.77 5.05
C ILE A 43 -4.30 -0.44 5.02
N SER A 44 -4.73 -0.87 6.20
CA SER A 44 -5.73 -1.90 6.40
C SER A 44 -6.63 -1.53 7.58
N ASP A 45 -7.76 -2.22 7.69
CA ASP A 45 -8.67 -2.07 8.83
C ASP A 45 -8.43 -3.13 9.90
N ASP A 46 -9.10 -3.00 11.06
CA ASP A 46 -8.96 -3.91 12.19
C ASP A 46 -9.35 -5.36 11.86
N GLN A 47 -10.20 -5.55 10.86
CA GLN A 47 -10.64 -6.86 10.41
C GLN A 47 -9.80 -7.42 9.27
N GLN A 48 -8.83 -6.65 8.79
CA GLN A 48 -8.00 -6.98 7.63
C GLN A 48 -8.83 -7.42 6.41
N SER A 49 -9.92 -6.69 6.16
CA SER A 49 -10.82 -6.98 5.03
C SER A 49 -10.17 -6.75 3.67
N GLY A 50 -9.03 -6.08 3.65
CA GLY A 50 -8.23 -5.80 2.48
C GLY A 50 -7.13 -4.81 2.81
N ALA A 51 -6.27 -4.54 1.82
CA ALA A 51 -5.24 -3.52 1.90
C ALA A 51 -5.30 -2.64 0.66
N ILE A 52 -5.02 -1.36 0.83
CA ILE A 52 -5.01 -0.38 -0.26
C ILE A 52 -3.80 0.54 -0.11
N PHE A 53 -3.23 0.96 -1.23
CA PHE A 53 -2.13 1.92 -1.25
C PHE A 53 -2.69 3.34 -1.25
N VAL A 54 -2.19 4.17 -0.35
CA VAL A 54 -2.50 5.60 -0.31
C VAL A 54 -1.34 6.36 -0.93
N GLU A 55 -1.59 7.04 -2.03
CA GLU A 55 -0.62 7.87 -2.72
C GLU A 55 -0.63 9.28 -2.10
N ASP A 56 0.34 9.54 -1.24
CA ASP A 56 0.50 10.81 -0.53
C ASP A 56 1.95 11.00 -0.09
N THR A 57 2.35 12.25 0.07
CA THR A 57 3.69 12.63 0.53
C THR A 57 3.77 12.81 2.05
N GLU A 58 2.66 12.68 2.77
CA GLU A 58 2.64 12.76 4.23
C GLU A 58 3.52 11.67 4.83
N LYS A 59 4.35 12.04 5.79
CA LYS A 59 5.22 11.09 6.47
C LYS A 59 4.46 10.35 7.55
N VAL A 60 4.35 9.04 7.37
CA VAL A 60 3.75 8.12 8.33
C VAL A 60 4.73 6.99 8.63
N ALA A 61 4.46 6.25 9.69
CA ALA A 61 5.24 5.09 10.08
C ALA A 61 4.33 3.86 10.24
N VAL A 62 4.89 2.68 10.05
CA VAL A 62 4.18 1.44 10.36
C VAL A 62 3.72 1.47 11.82
N GLY A 63 2.45 1.14 12.06
CA GLY A 63 1.83 1.23 13.37
C GLY A 63 1.12 2.55 13.66
N ASP A 64 1.18 3.51 12.76
CA ASP A 64 0.34 4.71 12.86
C ASP A 64 -1.11 4.39 12.52
N LYS A 65 -2.03 4.99 13.26
CA LYS A 65 -3.43 5.05 12.88
C LYS A 65 -3.68 6.38 12.18
N VAL A 66 -4.30 6.32 11.02
CA VAL A 66 -4.51 7.48 10.16
C VAL A 66 -5.97 7.63 9.76
N CYS A 67 -6.37 8.87 9.54
CA CYS A 67 -7.59 9.22 8.84
C CYS A 67 -7.20 9.66 7.43
N VAL A 68 -7.91 9.16 6.41
CA VAL A 68 -7.58 9.43 5.01
C VAL A 68 -8.79 9.99 4.28
N TRP A 69 -8.61 11.13 3.62
CA TRP A 69 -9.55 11.69 2.65
C TRP A 69 -8.90 11.67 1.28
N GLY A 70 -9.57 11.09 0.30
CA GLY A 70 -9.04 11.05 -1.04
C GLY A 70 -10.04 10.52 -2.06
N THR A 71 -9.52 10.14 -3.20
CA THR A 71 -10.30 9.60 -4.31
C THR A 71 -9.84 8.19 -4.63
N LYS A 72 -10.76 7.25 -4.68
CA LYS A 72 -10.45 5.88 -5.09
C LYS A 72 -10.02 5.90 -6.56
N SER A 73 -8.95 5.20 -6.88
CA SER A 73 -8.39 5.09 -8.21
C SER A 73 -7.72 3.74 -8.40
N SER A 74 -7.08 3.55 -9.54
CA SER A 74 -6.26 2.37 -9.84
C SER A 74 -4.91 2.82 -10.36
N ASP A 75 -3.87 2.07 -10.02
CA ASP A 75 -2.52 2.35 -10.52
C ASP A 75 -2.27 1.74 -11.92
N GLY A 76 -1.05 1.87 -12.43
CA GLY A 76 -0.66 1.33 -13.72
C GLY A 76 -0.77 -0.20 -13.84
N ALA A 77 -0.72 -0.91 -12.71
CA ALA A 77 -0.92 -2.36 -12.63
C ALA A 77 -2.40 -2.74 -12.38
N LYS A 78 -3.30 -1.77 -12.40
CA LYS A 78 -4.74 -1.90 -12.14
C LYS A 78 -5.06 -2.36 -10.71
N LEU A 79 -4.16 -2.08 -9.78
CA LEU A 79 -4.38 -2.32 -8.36
C LEU A 79 -5.03 -1.10 -7.70
N PRO A 80 -5.88 -1.30 -6.66
CA PRO A 80 -6.59 -0.19 -6.03
C PRO A 80 -5.66 0.74 -5.26
N ILE A 81 -5.88 2.04 -5.41
CA ILE A 81 -5.22 3.09 -4.65
C ILE A 81 -6.22 4.12 -4.16
N ILE A 82 -5.80 4.93 -3.19
CA ILE A 82 -6.44 6.19 -2.84
C ILE A 82 -5.46 7.29 -3.22
N SER A 83 -5.89 8.19 -4.10
CA SER A 83 -5.12 9.38 -4.46
C SER A 83 -5.52 10.55 -3.58
N CYS A 84 -4.54 11.20 -2.97
CA CYS A 84 -4.72 12.39 -2.14
C CYS A 84 -4.15 13.63 -2.83
N ALA A 85 -4.36 13.77 -4.12
CA ALA A 85 -3.79 14.83 -4.93
C ALA A 85 -4.51 16.18 -4.81
N GLU A 86 -5.81 16.18 -4.48
CA GLU A 86 -6.63 17.38 -4.42
C GLU A 86 -6.56 18.05 -3.06
N LYS A 87 -5.39 18.52 -2.67
CA LYS A 87 -5.19 19.26 -1.42
C LYS A 87 -5.91 20.60 -1.44
N SER A 88 -6.27 21.11 -0.27
CA SER A 88 -6.86 22.43 -0.13
C SER A 88 -6.21 23.20 1.01
N ASP A 89 -5.74 24.40 0.71
CA ASP A 89 -5.24 25.35 1.70
C ASP A 89 -6.34 26.32 2.20
N ASP A 90 -7.52 26.23 1.63
CA ASP A 90 -8.66 27.05 2.04
C ASP A 90 -9.30 26.45 3.31
N PRO A 91 -9.31 27.21 4.44
CA PRO A 91 -9.89 26.73 5.69
C PRO A 91 -11.40 26.46 5.63
N ASN A 92 -12.05 26.95 4.57
CA ASN A 92 -13.49 26.75 4.35
C ASN A 92 -13.82 25.63 3.37
N ARG A 93 -12.79 24.89 2.91
CA ARG A 93 -12.95 23.80 1.94
C ARG A 93 -12.15 22.59 2.38
N GLU A 94 -12.81 21.45 2.44
CA GLU A 94 -12.14 20.18 2.67
C GLU A 94 -11.43 19.73 1.40
N GLY A 95 -10.12 19.49 1.51
CA GLY A 95 -9.31 18.85 0.50
C GLY A 95 -8.94 17.43 0.90
N ASP A 96 -8.24 16.75 0.02
CA ASP A 96 -7.66 15.45 0.32
C ASP A 96 -6.58 15.63 1.39
N LYS A 97 -6.53 14.72 2.35
CA LYS A 97 -5.51 14.76 3.41
C LYS A 97 -5.30 13.41 4.07
N VAL A 98 -4.16 13.29 4.71
CA VAL A 98 -3.84 12.21 5.64
C VAL A 98 -3.58 12.86 6.99
N GLU A 99 -4.23 12.34 8.03
CA GLU A 99 -4.05 12.81 9.39
C GLU A 99 -3.66 11.65 10.30
N VAL A 100 -2.51 11.77 10.97
CA VAL A 100 -2.06 10.78 11.94
C VAL A 100 -2.81 10.97 13.24
N LEU A 101 -3.57 9.97 13.65
CA LEU A 101 -4.39 9.99 14.86
C LEU A 101 -3.61 9.49 16.09
N SER A 102 -2.78 8.48 15.91
CA SER A 102 -1.94 7.90 16.96
C SER A 102 -0.81 7.10 16.33
N SER A 103 0.21 6.78 17.13
CA SER A 103 1.40 6.03 16.69
C SER A 103 1.72 4.90 17.64
N GLY A 104 2.54 3.96 17.19
CA GLY A 104 3.06 2.88 18.03
C GLY A 104 2.13 1.70 18.21
N ALA A 105 1.08 1.55 17.40
CA ALA A 105 0.23 0.36 17.45
C ALA A 105 1.00 -0.88 17.00
N THR A 106 0.70 -2.02 17.62
CA THR A 106 1.23 -3.31 17.19
C THR A 106 0.58 -3.71 15.87
N VAL A 107 1.42 -4.04 14.88
CA VAL A 107 0.95 -4.47 13.56
C VAL A 107 1.05 -5.98 13.46
N THR A 108 -0.06 -6.62 13.10
CA THR A 108 -0.12 -8.05 12.80
C THR A 108 -0.46 -8.21 11.33
N TYR A 109 0.44 -8.85 10.58
CA TYR A 109 0.23 -9.08 9.15
C TYR A 109 -0.63 -10.33 8.92
N PRO A 110 -1.41 -10.38 7.82
CA PRO A 110 -2.09 -11.60 7.44
C PRO A 110 -1.09 -12.71 7.11
N THR A 111 -1.54 -13.96 7.10
CA THR A 111 -0.71 -15.08 6.65
C THR A 111 -0.33 -14.86 5.19
N PRO A 112 0.98 -14.79 4.87
CA PRO A 112 1.40 -14.52 3.50
C PRO A 112 1.15 -15.71 2.57
N THR A 113 0.83 -15.41 1.32
CA THR A 113 0.86 -16.39 0.24
C THR A 113 2.30 -16.55 -0.22
N ASP A 114 2.83 -17.78 -0.21
CA ASP A 114 4.19 -18.07 -0.67
C ASP A 114 4.22 -18.17 -2.20
N LEU A 115 4.95 -17.26 -2.84
CA LEU A 115 5.08 -17.20 -4.29
C LEU A 115 6.31 -17.94 -4.82
N THR A 116 7.15 -18.52 -3.98
CA THR A 116 8.43 -19.07 -4.38
C THR A 116 8.31 -20.10 -5.52
N GLU A 117 7.31 -20.96 -5.46
CA GLU A 117 7.06 -21.97 -6.50
C GLU A 117 6.11 -21.52 -7.62
N GLN A 118 5.50 -20.35 -7.48
CA GLN A 118 4.51 -19.84 -8.43
C GLN A 118 4.83 -18.43 -8.94
N ILE A 119 6.11 -18.05 -8.87
CA ILE A 119 6.54 -16.69 -9.24
C ILE A 119 6.19 -16.34 -10.69
N ASP A 120 6.22 -17.32 -11.60
CA ASP A 120 6.00 -17.08 -13.02
C ASP A 120 4.52 -17.07 -13.44
N THR A 121 3.62 -17.43 -12.54
CA THR A 121 2.18 -17.57 -12.84
C THR A 121 1.26 -16.75 -11.93
N TYR A 122 1.81 -16.20 -10.85
CA TYR A 122 0.99 -15.46 -9.88
C TYR A 122 0.52 -14.11 -10.43
N THR A 123 -0.77 -13.87 -10.30
CA THR A 123 -1.39 -12.56 -10.52
C THR A 123 -2.46 -12.30 -9.46
N SER A 124 -2.69 -11.03 -9.13
CA SER A 124 -3.74 -10.64 -8.21
C SER A 124 -4.32 -9.30 -8.62
N ALA A 125 -5.63 -9.12 -8.44
CA ALA A 125 -6.30 -7.83 -8.57
C ALA A 125 -6.31 -7.03 -7.26
N GLU A 126 -5.70 -7.57 -6.22
CA GLU A 126 -5.65 -6.98 -4.88
C GLU A 126 -4.22 -6.89 -4.38
N ARG A 127 -4.02 -6.05 -3.37
CA ARG A 127 -2.74 -5.93 -2.65
C ARG A 127 -2.56 -7.08 -1.66
N SER A 128 -2.43 -8.28 -2.18
CA SER A 128 -2.23 -9.48 -1.36
C SER A 128 -0.92 -9.41 -0.58
N TYR A 129 -0.93 -9.91 0.65
CA TYR A 129 0.30 -10.08 1.43
C TYR A 129 1.00 -11.36 0.99
N VAL A 130 2.23 -11.24 0.54
CA VAL A 130 2.97 -12.33 -0.11
C VAL A 130 4.36 -12.49 0.47
N THR A 131 4.96 -13.66 0.28
CA THR A 131 6.34 -13.93 0.67
C THR A 131 7.08 -14.67 -0.44
N VAL A 132 8.37 -14.42 -0.55
CA VAL A 132 9.26 -15.07 -1.51
C VAL A 132 10.60 -15.33 -0.85
N THR A 133 11.16 -16.50 -1.09
CA THR A 133 12.52 -16.87 -0.68
C THR A 133 13.39 -17.05 -1.90
N GLY A 134 14.54 -16.40 -1.92
CA GLY A 134 15.45 -16.49 -3.04
C GLY A 134 16.75 -15.71 -2.81
N PHE A 135 17.56 -15.65 -3.87
CA PHE A 135 18.85 -14.94 -3.86
C PHE A 135 18.64 -13.45 -4.19
N PHE A 136 19.18 -12.60 -3.33
CA PHE A 136 19.14 -11.15 -3.51
C PHE A 136 20.44 -10.66 -4.14
N ASN A 137 20.33 -10.04 -5.33
CA ASN A 137 21.47 -9.56 -6.12
C ASN A 137 21.73 -8.05 -5.97
N GLY A 138 21.16 -7.40 -4.97
CA GLY A 138 21.25 -5.95 -4.76
C GLY A 138 20.06 -5.17 -5.30
N SER A 139 19.23 -5.76 -6.17
CA SER A 139 18.01 -5.10 -6.70
C SER A 139 16.81 -6.03 -6.76
N THR A 140 16.99 -7.32 -7.02
CA THR A 140 15.90 -8.28 -7.13
C THR A 140 16.16 -9.55 -6.36
N VAL A 141 15.09 -10.25 -5.98
CA VAL A 141 15.12 -11.60 -5.41
C VAL A 141 14.76 -12.59 -6.51
N SER A 142 15.68 -13.52 -6.80
CA SER A 142 15.51 -14.57 -7.81
C SER A 142 15.31 -15.91 -7.14
N VAL A 143 14.25 -16.63 -7.49
CA VAL A 143 13.94 -17.95 -6.91
C VAL A 143 14.71 -19.09 -7.59
N ALA A 144 15.02 -18.93 -8.88
CA ALA A 144 15.78 -19.89 -9.68
C ALA A 144 16.34 -19.20 -10.92
N ASP A 145 17.41 -19.78 -11.50
CA ASP A 145 18.06 -19.20 -12.69
C ASP A 145 17.16 -19.21 -13.93
N ASP A 146 16.24 -20.14 -14.02
CA ASP A 146 15.32 -20.31 -15.13
C ASP A 146 13.94 -19.66 -14.89
N ALA A 147 13.75 -19.00 -13.77
CA ALA A 147 12.49 -18.30 -13.49
C ALA A 147 12.32 -17.12 -14.45
N LYS A 148 11.11 -16.97 -14.99
CA LYS A 148 10.76 -15.88 -15.89
C LYS A 148 10.74 -14.51 -15.18
N TYR A 149 10.32 -14.50 -13.93
CA TYR A 149 10.19 -13.29 -13.12
C TYR A 149 11.07 -13.32 -11.88
N SER A 150 11.45 -12.16 -11.43
CA SER A 150 12.07 -11.92 -10.14
C SER A 150 11.25 -10.89 -9.35
N VAL A 151 11.55 -10.76 -8.07
CA VAL A 151 10.84 -9.85 -7.19
C VAL A 151 11.67 -8.62 -6.91
N SER A 152 11.09 -7.44 -7.11
CA SER A 152 11.68 -6.16 -6.73
C SER A 152 10.87 -5.53 -5.61
N ALA A 153 11.54 -4.90 -4.65
CA ALA A 153 10.89 -4.02 -3.69
C ALA A 153 10.83 -2.61 -4.30
N LEU A 154 9.63 -2.02 -4.32
CA LEU A 154 9.41 -0.71 -4.94
C LEU A 154 9.54 0.42 -3.92
N ASP A 155 10.24 1.49 -4.31
CA ASP A 155 10.28 2.76 -3.58
C ASP A 155 10.64 2.61 -2.09
N ILE A 156 11.51 1.66 -1.77
CA ILE A 156 11.91 1.35 -0.39
C ILE A 156 12.86 2.43 0.12
N PRO A 157 12.60 3.01 1.30
CA PRO A 157 13.52 3.97 1.92
C PRO A 157 14.91 3.37 2.18
N GLU A 158 15.97 4.15 1.91
CA GLU A 158 17.35 3.71 2.11
C GLU A 158 17.63 3.28 3.56
N GLU A 159 17.01 3.92 4.52
CA GLU A 159 17.17 3.64 5.94
C GLU A 159 16.74 2.22 6.34
N MET A 160 15.98 1.51 5.51
CA MET A 160 15.67 0.09 5.74
C MET A 160 16.86 -0.84 5.54
N GLY A 161 17.92 -0.34 4.91
CA GLY A 161 19.18 -1.08 4.80
C GLY A 161 19.15 -2.31 3.93
N LEU A 162 18.28 -2.35 2.93
CA LEU A 162 18.10 -3.51 2.04
C LEU A 162 19.41 -3.89 1.33
N ALA A 163 20.25 -2.90 0.97
CA ALA A 163 21.53 -3.14 0.31
C ALA A 163 22.47 -4.05 1.09
N LYS A 164 22.36 -4.11 2.41
CA LYS A 164 23.19 -4.98 3.27
C LYS A 164 22.95 -6.47 3.05
N LEU A 165 21.82 -6.81 2.41
CA LEU A 165 21.41 -8.19 2.13
C LEU A 165 21.91 -8.69 0.78
N ASN A 166 22.58 -7.83 0.01
CA ASN A 166 23.13 -8.20 -1.30
C ASN A 166 24.02 -9.44 -1.22
N GLY A 167 23.82 -10.38 -2.13
CA GLY A 167 24.59 -11.62 -2.21
C GLY A 167 24.15 -12.72 -1.25
N HIS A 168 23.02 -12.55 -0.59
CA HIS A 168 22.46 -13.52 0.35
C HIS A 168 21.13 -14.11 -0.14
N ASN A 169 20.86 -15.34 0.30
CA ASN A 169 19.52 -15.88 0.23
C ASN A 169 18.67 -15.24 1.32
N ILE A 170 17.53 -14.70 0.95
CA ILE A 170 16.63 -13.99 1.87
C ILE A 170 15.19 -14.42 1.66
N THR A 171 14.40 -14.24 2.69
CA THR A 171 12.94 -14.29 2.61
C THR A 171 12.40 -12.88 2.76
N VAL A 172 11.62 -12.43 1.80
CA VAL A 172 10.96 -11.12 1.83
C VAL A 172 9.46 -11.32 1.91
N SER A 173 8.80 -10.46 2.67
CA SER A 173 7.35 -10.42 2.75
C SER A 173 6.89 -8.99 2.55
N GLY A 174 5.76 -8.83 1.88
CA GLY A 174 5.20 -7.52 1.59
C GLY A 174 3.92 -7.61 0.79
N TYR A 175 3.45 -6.45 0.39
CA TYR A 175 2.21 -6.35 -0.38
C TYR A 175 2.50 -6.35 -1.88
N TYR A 176 1.72 -7.15 -2.60
CA TYR A 176 1.84 -7.28 -4.04
C TYR A 176 1.59 -5.94 -4.75
N ALA A 177 2.49 -5.55 -5.64
CA ALA A 177 2.44 -4.28 -6.35
C ALA A 177 2.28 -4.44 -7.88
N GLY A 178 2.06 -5.66 -8.35
CA GLY A 178 1.87 -5.95 -9.77
C GLY A 178 3.13 -6.43 -10.47
N LEU A 179 3.04 -6.57 -11.77
CA LEU A 179 4.16 -6.90 -12.65
C LEU A 179 4.71 -5.61 -13.24
N ALA A 180 6.02 -5.46 -13.21
CA ALA A 180 6.72 -4.39 -13.93
C ALA A 180 7.06 -4.87 -15.34
N GLU A 181 6.88 -4.00 -16.32
CA GLU A 181 7.29 -4.21 -17.70
C GLU A 181 8.73 -3.75 -17.94
#